data_98f04d8a3e8214c2442db064303308e5
#
_entry.id   98f04d8a3e8214c2442db064303308e5
#
_cell.length_a   1.000
_cell.length_b   1.000
_cell.length_c   1.000
_cell.angle_alpha   90.00
_cell.angle_beta   90.00
_cell.angle_gamma   90.00
#
_symmetry.space_group_name_H-M   'P 1'
#
loop_
_entity.id
_entity.type
_entity.pdbx_description
1 polymer ?
#
loop_
_entity_poly.entity_id
_entity_poly.type
_entity_poly.pdbx_seq_one_letter_code
_entity_poly.pdbx_strand_id
1 'polypeptide(L)'
;MGRALLFVAGAAVLAGLAGGPASPEARPAPAGEGWRALEAGLDLGEFSAPGVGAAGSGAPRITVLRIDPVRFRLVLANASAMPDRRSRTAREWAAEKGLVAAVNASMYQADRLTSVSLMKTGSHVNNARLSKDKAVLAFDPVTDGVPRVQIIDRACQDFDALRTRYRTLVQSIRMVDCERRNVWSRQPKKWSTAAVGIDAAGRVLFLFARSPLPTRDFVDAILGLPIGLRNAMYVEGGPEAQLYVRAGDVEREMFGSFETGFFESDLNDRAWPVPNVIGVARVGGE
;
A
#
# COMPACT_ATOMS: atom_id res chain seq x y z
N MET A 1 -76.46 -40.88 -21.46
CA MET A 1 -76.03 -40.91 -20.03
C MET A 1 -74.74 -41.70 -19.96
N GLY A 2 -73.61 -41.03 -19.85
CA GLY A 2 -72.30 -41.66 -19.78
C GLY A 2 -71.30 -40.65 -19.18
N ARG A 3 -70.91 -40.91 -17.93
CA ARG A 3 -69.92 -40.11 -17.21
C ARG A 3 -68.50 -40.47 -17.70
N ALA A 4 -67.77 -39.51 -18.20
CA ALA A 4 -66.33 -39.61 -18.47
C ALA A 4 -65.53 -39.31 -17.22
N LEU A 5 -64.63 -40.23 -16.77
CA LEU A 5 -63.63 -40.00 -15.76
C LEU A 5 -62.40 -39.37 -16.41
N LEU A 6 -61.98 -38.19 -15.90
CA LEU A 6 -60.69 -37.61 -16.23
C LEU A 6 -59.60 -38.19 -15.29
N PHE A 7 -58.57 -38.80 -15.86
CA PHE A 7 -57.30 -39.09 -15.17
C PHE A 7 -56.37 -37.89 -15.25
N VAL A 8 -55.99 -37.33 -14.13
CA VAL A 8 -54.97 -36.32 -14.05
C VAL A 8 -53.64 -37.04 -13.76
N ALA A 9 -52.74 -36.99 -14.73
CA ALA A 9 -51.35 -37.46 -14.58
C ALA A 9 -50.52 -36.36 -13.97
N GLY A 10 -50.02 -36.56 -12.75
CA GLY A 10 -49.08 -35.65 -12.10
C GLY A 10 -47.65 -35.87 -12.63
N ALA A 11 -47.07 -34.88 -13.26
CA ALA A 11 -45.65 -34.88 -13.62
C ALA A 11 -44.82 -34.39 -12.45
N ALA A 12 -43.98 -35.25 -11.87
CA ALA A 12 -42.99 -34.88 -10.88
C ALA A 12 -41.78 -34.19 -11.60
N VAL A 13 -41.57 -32.90 -11.33
CA VAL A 13 -40.38 -32.18 -11.77
C VAL A 13 -39.25 -32.46 -10.79
N LEU A 14 -38.25 -33.23 -11.22
CA LEU A 14 -36.96 -33.37 -10.54
C LEU A 14 -36.13 -32.11 -10.79
N ALA A 15 -36.01 -31.27 -9.78
CA ALA A 15 -35.05 -30.14 -9.81
C ALA A 15 -33.62 -30.68 -9.63
N GLY A 16 -32.87 -30.73 -10.71
CA GLY A 16 -31.44 -31.00 -10.69
C GLY A 16 -30.69 -29.82 -10.08
N LEU A 17 -30.05 -30.05 -8.95
CA LEU A 17 -29.07 -29.10 -8.40
C LEU A 17 -27.83 -29.12 -9.28
N ALA A 18 -27.70 -28.09 -10.10
CA ALA A 18 -26.47 -27.83 -10.85
C ALA A 18 -25.42 -27.32 -9.84
N GLY A 19 -24.44 -28.15 -9.51
CA GLY A 19 -23.25 -27.76 -8.79
C GLY A 19 -22.46 -26.74 -9.63
N GLY A 20 -22.36 -25.52 -9.17
CA GLY A 20 -21.49 -24.50 -9.77
C GLY A 20 -20.02 -24.94 -9.69
N PRO A 21 -19.15 -24.44 -10.59
CA PRO A 21 -17.73 -24.78 -10.55
C PRO A 21 -17.13 -24.33 -9.21
N ALA A 22 -16.49 -25.28 -8.49
CA ALA A 22 -15.74 -25.01 -7.29
C ALA A 22 -14.62 -23.98 -7.62
N SER A 23 -14.58 -22.90 -6.86
CA SER A 23 -13.45 -21.95 -6.92
C SER A 23 -12.16 -22.73 -6.65
N PRO A 24 -11.08 -22.45 -7.41
CA PRO A 24 -9.81 -23.13 -7.17
C PRO A 24 -9.34 -22.83 -5.73
N GLU A 25 -9.20 -23.86 -4.92
CA GLU A 25 -8.62 -23.78 -3.59
C GLU A 25 -7.20 -23.15 -3.72
N ALA A 26 -7.00 -22.03 -3.01
CA ALA A 26 -5.70 -21.39 -2.95
C ALA A 26 -4.68 -22.39 -2.40
N ARG A 27 -3.64 -22.70 -3.19
CA ARG A 27 -2.53 -23.56 -2.77
C ARG A 27 -1.96 -23.00 -1.46
N PRO A 28 -1.78 -23.82 -0.39
CA PRO A 28 -1.17 -23.34 0.84
C PRO A 28 0.22 -22.75 0.56
N ALA A 29 0.49 -21.57 1.11
CA ALA A 29 1.78 -20.92 0.99
C ALA A 29 2.89 -21.79 1.62
N PRO A 30 4.10 -21.82 1.05
CA PRO A 30 5.22 -22.56 1.62
C PRO A 30 5.53 -22.04 3.05
N ALA A 31 6.06 -22.94 3.90
CA ALA A 31 6.37 -22.63 5.29
C ALA A 31 7.27 -21.39 5.40
N GLY A 32 6.78 -20.31 6.03
CA GLY A 32 7.46 -19.01 6.15
C GLY A 32 6.97 -17.92 5.17
N GLU A 33 6.06 -18.23 4.24
CA GLU A 33 5.40 -17.25 3.40
C GLU A 33 3.91 -17.17 3.75
N GLY A 34 3.36 -15.96 3.76
CA GLY A 34 1.94 -15.75 3.97
C GLY A 34 1.63 -14.62 4.96
N TRP A 35 0.36 -14.54 5.32
CA TRP A 35 -0.15 -13.54 6.22
C TRP A 35 -0.10 -13.98 7.69
N ARG A 36 0.40 -13.11 8.55
CA ARG A 36 0.27 -13.18 10.01
C ARG A 36 -0.66 -12.06 10.47
N ALA A 37 -1.78 -12.42 11.08
CA ALA A 37 -2.62 -11.44 11.75
C ALA A 37 -1.88 -10.87 12.97
N LEU A 38 -1.77 -9.55 13.04
CA LEU A 38 -1.22 -8.83 14.19
C LEU A 38 -2.34 -8.44 15.16
N GLU A 39 -3.40 -7.90 14.61
CA GLU A 39 -4.66 -7.58 15.27
C GLU A 39 -5.80 -7.51 14.24
N ALA A 40 -7.05 -7.43 14.69
CA ALA A 40 -8.19 -7.44 13.79
C ALA A 40 -8.10 -6.30 12.75
N GLY A 41 -7.93 -6.65 11.47
CA GLY A 41 -7.81 -5.70 10.36
C GLY A 41 -6.37 -5.19 10.11
N LEU A 42 -5.38 -5.78 10.76
CA LEU A 42 -3.96 -5.50 10.51
C LEU A 42 -3.19 -6.80 10.37
N ASP A 43 -2.70 -7.08 9.18
CA ASP A 43 -1.95 -8.29 8.87
C ASP A 43 -0.58 -7.95 8.29
N LEU A 44 0.45 -8.68 8.71
CA LEU A 44 1.80 -8.62 8.18
C LEU A 44 2.05 -9.83 7.29
N GLY A 45 2.47 -9.61 6.05
CA GLY A 45 2.84 -10.66 5.10
C GLY A 45 4.30 -10.57 4.70
N GLU A 46 4.94 -11.70 4.50
CA GLU A 46 6.28 -11.80 3.92
C GLU A 46 6.23 -12.75 2.73
N PHE A 47 6.68 -12.27 1.59
CA PHE A 47 6.59 -13.00 0.32
C PHE A 47 7.93 -12.98 -0.39
N SER A 48 8.29 -14.07 -1.01
CA SER A 48 9.42 -14.14 -1.94
C SER A 48 8.99 -13.58 -3.30
N ALA A 49 9.89 -12.87 -3.97
CA ALA A 49 9.70 -12.39 -5.34
C ALA A 49 10.44 -13.32 -6.33
N PRO A 50 9.84 -14.45 -6.74
CA PRO A 50 10.51 -15.40 -7.63
C PRO A 50 10.76 -14.79 -9.01
N GLY A 51 11.89 -15.11 -9.61
CA GLY A 51 12.27 -14.58 -10.93
C GLY A 51 12.86 -13.18 -10.92
N VAL A 52 13.01 -12.57 -9.74
CA VAL A 52 13.60 -11.24 -9.55
C VAL A 52 14.86 -11.38 -8.69
N GLY A 53 15.94 -10.68 -9.04
CA GLY A 53 17.21 -10.70 -8.35
C GLY A 53 18.33 -11.41 -9.12
N ALA A 54 19.57 -11.33 -8.62
CA ALA A 54 20.72 -11.98 -9.24
C ALA A 54 20.68 -13.49 -9.03
N ALA A 55 21.11 -14.25 -10.04
CA ALA A 55 21.27 -15.70 -9.92
C ALA A 55 22.18 -16.04 -8.71
N GLY A 56 21.70 -16.90 -7.81
CA GLY A 56 22.46 -17.35 -6.64
C GLY A 56 22.25 -16.54 -5.34
N SER A 57 21.56 -15.41 -5.35
CA SER A 57 21.34 -14.55 -4.17
C SER A 57 20.06 -14.85 -3.38
N GLY A 58 19.31 -15.89 -3.75
CA GLY A 58 17.97 -16.12 -3.20
C GLY A 58 16.93 -15.12 -3.73
N ALA A 59 15.66 -15.47 -3.65
CA ALA A 59 14.58 -14.55 -4.06
C ALA A 59 14.47 -13.38 -3.07
N PRO A 60 14.42 -12.12 -3.56
CA PRO A 60 14.20 -10.96 -2.71
C PRO A 60 12.91 -11.12 -1.91
N ARG A 61 12.91 -10.65 -0.66
CA ARG A 61 11.71 -10.65 0.19
C ARG A 61 11.00 -9.31 0.11
N ILE A 62 9.67 -9.39 -0.02
CA ILE A 62 8.78 -8.23 0.02
C ILE A 62 7.91 -8.36 1.27
N THR A 63 8.02 -7.36 2.14
CA THR A 63 7.15 -7.24 3.32
C THR A 63 5.94 -6.40 2.95
N VAL A 64 4.77 -6.86 3.35
CA VAL A 64 3.49 -6.21 3.09
C VAL A 64 2.70 -6.07 4.39
N LEU A 65 2.40 -4.85 4.78
CA LEU A 65 1.44 -4.59 5.87
C LEU A 65 0.08 -4.28 5.23
N ARG A 66 -0.93 -5.09 5.54
CA ARG A 66 -2.31 -4.95 5.05
C ARG A 66 -3.19 -4.35 6.14
N ILE A 67 -3.87 -3.26 5.81
CA ILE A 67 -4.56 -2.39 6.76
C ILE A 67 -6.03 -2.23 6.32
N ASP A 68 -6.96 -2.60 7.19
CA ASP A 68 -8.39 -2.35 6.99
C ASP A 68 -8.73 -0.88 7.36
N PRO A 69 -9.12 -0.02 6.41
CA PRO A 69 -9.42 1.38 6.68
C PRO A 69 -10.72 1.60 7.46
N VAL A 70 -11.48 0.55 7.76
CA VAL A 70 -12.63 0.62 8.67
C VAL A 70 -12.17 0.59 10.12
N ARG A 71 -11.12 -0.16 10.44
CA ARG A 71 -10.58 -0.33 11.78
C ARG A 71 -9.42 0.60 12.11
N PHE A 72 -8.75 1.08 11.08
CA PHE A 72 -7.59 1.98 11.20
C PHE A 72 -7.80 3.22 10.34
N ARG A 73 -7.32 4.35 10.83
CA ARG A 73 -7.25 5.60 10.06
C ARG A 73 -5.81 5.86 9.64
N LEU A 74 -5.63 6.43 8.47
CA LEU A 74 -4.33 6.96 8.07
C LEU A 74 -4.12 8.35 8.66
N VAL A 75 -2.86 8.68 8.93
CA VAL A 75 -2.41 9.97 9.46
C VAL A 75 -1.22 10.44 8.63
N LEU A 76 -1.27 11.63 8.09
CA LEU A 76 -0.08 12.26 7.49
C LEU A 76 0.63 13.07 8.57
N ALA A 77 1.86 12.68 8.91
CA ALA A 77 2.72 13.44 9.79
C ALA A 77 3.81 14.15 8.99
N ASN A 78 3.95 15.46 9.22
CA ASN A 78 4.90 16.33 8.53
C ASN A 78 5.78 17.06 9.54
N ALA A 79 7.10 17.05 9.35
CA ALA A 79 8.03 17.84 10.15
C ALA A 79 7.74 19.35 10.04
N SER A 80 7.31 19.79 8.86
CA SER A 80 6.92 21.21 8.63
C SER A 80 5.70 21.66 9.45
N ALA A 81 4.89 20.73 9.95
CA ALA A 81 3.76 21.00 10.83
C ALA A 81 4.14 20.93 12.34
N MET A 82 5.35 20.46 12.66
CA MET A 82 5.82 20.34 14.03
C MET A 82 6.54 21.62 14.49
N PRO A 83 6.43 22.01 15.77
CA PRO A 83 7.13 23.19 16.29
C PRO A 83 8.65 23.12 16.09
N ASP A 84 9.26 21.96 16.27
CA ASP A 84 10.70 21.74 16.14
C ASP A 84 11.20 21.52 14.71
N ARG A 85 10.28 21.29 13.76
CA ARG A 85 10.52 21.05 12.32
C ARG A 85 11.57 19.96 12.05
N ARG A 86 11.72 18.98 12.94
CA ARG A 86 12.74 17.93 12.85
C ARG A 86 12.20 16.71 12.10
N SER A 87 13.01 16.22 11.17
CA SER A 87 12.82 14.87 10.58
C SER A 87 13.03 13.80 11.65
N ARG A 88 12.31 12.70 11.53
CA ARG A 88 12.33 11.54 12.44
C ARG A 88 12.33 10.26 11.62
N THR A 89 12.83 9.17 12.18
CA THR A 89 12.61 7.83 11.60
C THR A 89 11.13 7.45 11.64
N ALA A 90 10.70 6.48 10.84
CA ALA A 90 9.32 5.99 10.87
C ALA A 90 8.93 5.50 12.29
N ARG A 91 9.87 4.90 13.03
CA ARG A 91 9.69 4.49 14.42
C ARG A 91 9.48 5.67 15.37
N GLU A 92 10.31 6.71 15.25
CA GLU A 92 10.18 7.92 16.06
C GLU A 92 8.88 8.67 15.75
N TRP A 93 8.47 8.74 14.47
CA TRP A 93 7.17 9.28 14.09
C TRP A 93 6.02 8.48 14.70
N ALA A 94 6.12 7.15 14.69
CA ALA A 94 5.10 6.29 15.27
C ALA A 94 4.99 6.51 16.80
N ALA A 95 6.10 6.64 17.50
CA ALA A 95 6.11 6.95 18.94
C ALA A 95 5.52 8.33 19.23
N GLU A 96 5.94 9.38 18.48
CA GLU A 96 5.48 10.77 18.64
C GLU A 96 3.97 10.93 18.40
N LYS A 97 3.40 10.17 17.46
CA LYS A 97 2.01 10.30 17.03
C LYS A 97 1.10 9.17 17.49
N GLY A 98 1.58 8.24 18.32
CA GLY A 98 0.79 7.11 18.81
C GLY A 98 0.32 6.17 17.68
N LEU A 99 1.19 5.91 16.69
CA LEU A 99 0.86 5.10 15.51
C LEU A 99 1.28 3.65 15.74
N VAL A 100 0.52 2.72 15.15
CA VAL A 100 0.85 1.29 15.13
C VAL A 100 1.74 0.91 13.94
N ALA A 101 1.79 1.75 12.92
CA ALA A 101 2.70 1.60 11.77
C ALA A 101 2.96 2.94 11.11
N ALA A 102 4.07 3.04 10.37
CA ALA A 102 4.42 4.19 9.56
C ALA A 102 5.27 3.79 8.36
N VAL A 103 5.05 4.46 7.23
CA VAL A 103 5.82 4.35 5.98
C VAL A 103 6.13 5.76 5.48
N ASN A 104 7.16 5.93 4.66
CA ASN A 104 7.42 7.21 4.00
C ASN A 104 6.17 7.77 3.30
N ALA A 105 6.00 9.10 3.30
CA ALA A 105 4.84 9.71 2.65
C ALA A 105 5.07 10.09 1.18
N SER A 106 6.27 10.39 0.79
CA SER A 106 6.73 10.72 -0.57
C SER A 106 8.17 11.23 -0.50
N MET A 107 8.82 11.35 -1.65
CA MET A 107 10.12 12.02 -1.77
C MET A 107 10.05 13.48 -1.31
N TYR A 108 11.18 14.05 -0.90
CA TYR A 108 11.27 15.41 -0.40
C TYR A 108 12.40 16.21 -1.07
N GLN A 109 12.35 17.52 -0.92
CA GLN A 109 13.30 18.45 -1.51
C GLN A 109 14.59 18.55 -0.65
N ALA A 110 15.60 19.25 -1.17
CA ALA A 110 16.89 19.44 -0.50
C ALA A 110 16.80 20.14 0.86
N ASP A 111 15.69 20.86 1.13
CA ASP A 111 15.42 21.47 2.45
C ASP A 111 15.07 20.43 3.53
N ARG A 112 14.90 19.16 3.15
CA ARG A 112 14.53 18.01 4.03
C ARG A 112 13.25 18.25 4.83
N LEU A 113 12.31 19.01 4.29
CA LEU A 113 11.01 19.32 4.89
C LEU A 113 9.88 19.24 3.88
N THR A 114 10.09 19.84 2.70
CA THR A 114 9.04 20.02 1.70
C THR A 114 8.98 18.82 0.76
N SER A 115 7.81 18.24 0.57
CA SER A 115 7.57 17.21 -0.44
C SER A 115 7.89 17.71 -1.85
N VAL A 116 8.29 16.85 -2.77
CA VAL A 116 8.51 17.22 -4.17
C VAL A 116 7.21 17.51 -4.92
N SER A 117 6.08 17.05 -4.43
CA SER A 117 4.75 17.14 -5.06
C SER A 117 3.68 17.54 -4.04
N LEU A 118 2.43 17.65 -4.50
CA LEU A 118 1.29 18.01 -3.65
C LEU A 118 1.25 17.15 -2.39
N MET A 119 1.27 17.83 -1.24
CA MET A 119 1.12 17.20 0.07
C MET A 119 0.39 18.15 1.02
N LYS A 120 -0.77 17.73 1.51
CA LYS A 120 -1.55 18.51 2.47
C LYS A 120 -2.36 17.60 3.40
N THR A 121 -2.68 18.09 4.60
CA THR A 121 -3.58 17.43 5.55
C THR A 121 -4.33 18.50 6.38
N GLY A 122 -5.65 18.46 6.38
CA GLY A 122 -6.46 19.49 7.03
C GLY A 122 -6.11 20.89 6.52
N SER A 123 -5.74 21.79 7.45
CA SER A 123 -5.30 23.15 7.15
C SER A 123 -3.81 23.26 6.82
N HIS A 124 -3.00 22.22 7.11
CA HIS A 124 -1.56 22.24 6.83
C HIS A 124 -1.27 21.88 5.38
N VAL A 125 -0.57 22.75 4.68
CA VAL A 125 -0.08 22.53 3.31
C VAL A 125 1.44 22.47 3.35
N ASN A 126 1.99 21.24 3.20
CA ASN A 126 3.44 21.05 3.10
C ASN A 126 3.94 21.49 1.74
N ASN A 127 3.27 21.08 0.64
CA ASN A 127 3.51 21.57 -0.71
C ASN A 127 2.19 21.64 -1.50
N ALA A 128 1.87 22.81 -2.04
CA ALA A 128 0.68 23.02 -2.87
C ALA A 128 0.87 22.61 -4.34
N ARG A 129 2.12 22.35 -4.77
CA ARG A 129 2.46 22.10 -6.17
C ARG A 129 1.97 20.76 -6.67
N LEU A 130 1.03 20.77 -7.60
CA LEU A 130 0.63 19.60 -8.37
C LEU A 130 1.69 19.30 -9.45
N SER A 131 2.45 18.21 -9.27
CA SER A 131 3.48 17.79 -10.23
C SER A 131 2.88 17.01 -11.41
N LYS A 132 3.75 16.54 -12.32
CA LYS A 132 3.37 15.65 -13.42
C LYS A 132 2.99 14.23 -12.98
N ASP A 133 3.34 13.85 -11.76
CA ASP A 133 3.10 12.51 -11.23
C ASP A 133 1.60 12.20 -11.15
N LYS A 134 1.23 10.97 -11.43
CA LYS A 134 -0.17 10.61 -11.69
C LYS A 134 -0.91 10.01 -10.49
N ALA A 135 -0.20 9.53 -9.47
CA ALA A 135 -0.86 8.93 -8.30
C ALA A 135 -1.00 9.95 -7.17
N VAL A 136 -2.19 9.97 -6.54
CA VAL A 136 -2.46 10.77 -5.35
C VAL A 136 -3.16 9.88 -4.33
N LEU A 137 -2.50 9.56 -3.23
CA LEU A 137 -3.14 8.93 -2.08
C LEU A 137 -4.06 9.97 -1.42
N ALA A 138 -5.34 9.64 -1.33
CA ALA A 138 -6.38 10.47 -0.74
C ALA A 138 -7.03 9.72 0.43
N PHE A 139 -7.11 10.37 1.58
CA PHE A 139 -7.75 9.82 2.77
C PHE A 139 -8.33 10.93 3.65
N ASP A 140 -8.99 10.54 4.75
CA ASP A 140 -9.74 11.47 5.59
C ASP A 140 -10.85 12.16 4.80
N PRO A 141 -11.89 11.40 4.36
CA PRO A 141 -12.97 11.92 3.54
C PRO A 141 -13.81 12.96 4.31
N VAL A 142 -14.27 13.99 3.60
CA VAL A 142 -15.15 15.07 4.13
C VAL A 142 -16.61 14.87 3.76
N THR A 143 -16.90 13.86 2.93
CA THR A 143 -18.25 13.52 2.46
C THR A 143 -18.43 12.02 2.44
N ASP A 144 -19.65 11.56 2.59
CA ASP A 144 -20.03 10.17 2.35
C ASP A 144 -19.95 9.80 0.86
N GLY A 145 -20.04 8.50 0.56
CA GLY A 145 -20.08 7.99 -0.81
C GLY A 145 -18.73 7.93 -1.52
N VAL A 146 -17.60 8.17 -0.82
CA VAL A 146 -16.26 7.93 -1.32
C VAL A 146 -15.50 6.93 -0.43
N PRO A 147 -14.52 6.18 -0.95
CA PRO A 147 -13.68 5.29 -0.15
C PRO A 147 -12.99 6.05 0.99
N ARG A 148 -12.82 5.42 2.16
CA ARG A 148 -12.05 5.99 3.28
C ARG A 148 -10.62 6.32 2.89
N VAL A 149 -10.03 5.48 2.03
CA VAL A 149 -8.70 5.65 1.44
C VAL A 149 -8.75 5.20 -0.01
N GLN A 150 -8.13 5.94 -0.90
CA GLN A 150 -7.90 5.51 -2.29
C GLN A 150 -6.63 6.13 -2.86
N ILE A 151 -6.05 5.50 -3.86
CA ILE A 151 -5.08 6.13 -4.76
C ILE A 151 -5.85 6.63 -5.98
N ILE A 152 -5.95 7.95 -6.13
CA ILE A 152 -6.52 8.60 -7.30
C ILE A 152 -5.48 8.57 -8.41
N ASP A 153 -5.77 7.87 -9.51
CA ASP A 153 -4.95 7.91 -10.71
C ASP A 153 -5.44 9.02 -11.64
N ARG A 154 -4.69 10.09 -11.72
CA ARG A 154 -4.98 11.28 -12.53
C ARG A 154 -5.00 11.04 -14.03
N ALA A 155 -4.70 9.84 -14.50
CA ALA A 155 -4.80 9.49 -15.91
C ALA A 155 -6.16 8.89 -16.28
N CYS A 156 -6.94 8.39 -15.31
CA CYS A 156 -8.20 7.69 -15.54
C CYS A 156 -9.35 8.13 -14.61
N GLN A 157 -9.07 8.97 -13.60
CA GLN A 157 -10.09 9.48 -12.67
C GLN A 157 -10.12 11.01 -12.70
N ASP A 158 -11.30 11.58 -12.47
CA ASP A 158 -11.49 13.03 -12.32
C ASP A 158 -10.89 13.49 -10.98
N PHE A 159 -9.63 13.90 -11.03
CA PHE A 159 -8.90 14.37 -9.85
C PHE A 159 -9.51 15.66 -9.29
N ASP A 160 -9.99 16.58 -10.13
CA ASP A 160 -10.52 17.87 -9.67
C ASP A 160 -11.82 17.69 -8.90
N ALA A 161 -12.68 16.76 -9.31
CA ALA A 161 -13.88 16.38 -8.55
C ALA A 161 -13.52 15.64 -7.26
N LEU A 162 -12.53 14.72 -7.29
CA LEU A 162 -12.19 13.87 -6.14
C LEU A 162 -11.36 14.60 -5.08
N ARG A 163 -10.43 15.49 -5.46
CA ARG A 163 -9.52 16.16 -4.51
C ARG A 163 -10.24 16.99 -3.45
N THR A 164 -11.44 17.47 -3.73
CA THR A 164 -12.26 18.25 -2.81
C THR A 164 -12.99 17.37 -1.78
N ARG A 165 -13.05 16.08 -2.03
CA ARG A 165 -13.71 15.09 -1.17
C ARG A 165 -12.85 14.58 -0.03
N TYR A 166 -11.56 14.98 0.04
CA TYR A 166 -10.59 14.51 1.04
C TYR A 166 -9.83 15.66 1.66
N ARG A 167 -9.59 15.58 2.98
CA ARG A 167 -8.76 16.55 3.70
C ARG A 167 -7.28 16.32 3.46
N THR A 168 -6.88 15.05 3.22
CA THR A 168 -5.48 14.67 3.09
C THR A 168 -5.18 14.12 1.71
N LEU A 169 -4.16 14.70 1.08
CA LEU A 169 -3.67 14.34 -0.26
C LEU A 169 -2.16 14.23 -0.23
N VAL A 170 -1.61 13.12 -0.74
CA VAL A 170 -0.19 12.88 -0.92
C VAL A 170 0.07 12.42 -2.34
N GLN A 171 0.70 13.26 -3.15
CA GLN A 171 1.02 12.93 -4.54
C GLN A 171 2.39 12.29 -4.65
N SER A 172 2.50 11.24 -5.49
CA SER A 172 3.77 10.62 -5.85
C SER A 172 3.70 9.90 -7.19
N ILE A 173 4.78 9.18 -7.54
CA ILE A 173 4.92 8.48 -8.82
C ILE A 173 4.01 7.26 -8.85
N ARG A 174 3.24 7.12 -9.93
CA ARG A 174 2.39 5.96 -10.17
C ARG A 174 3.23 4.74 -10.56
N MET A 175 3.02 3.62 -9.86
CA MET A 175 3.65 2.32 -10.14
C MET A 175 2.72 1.39 -10.90
N VAL A 176 1.48 1.24 -10.40
CA VAL A 176 0.43 0.42 -10.99
C VAL A 176 -0.77 1.31 -11.27
N ASP A 177 -1.26 1.27 -12.50
CA ASP A 177 -2.39 2.10 -12.96
C ASP A 177 -3.77 1.50 -12.60
N CYS A 178 -4.84 2.21 -12.98
CA CYS A 178 -6.22 1.79 -12.74
C CYS A 178 -6.64 0.51 -13.49
N GLU A 179 -5.89 0.10 -14.50
CA GLU A 179 -6.08 -1.17 -15.22
C GLU A 179 -5.16 -2.28 -14.71
N ARG A 180 -4.53 -2.05 -13.55
CA ARG A 180 -3.60 -2.99 -12.90
C ARG A 180 -2.36 -3.31 -13.75
N ARG A 181 -1.87 -2.34 -14.54
CA ARG A 181 -0.66 -2.48 -15.36
C ARG A 181 0.54 -1.84 -14.68
N ASN A 182 1.71 -2.47 -14.84
CA ASN A 182 2.99 -1.86 -14.48
C ASN A 182 3.30 -0.72 -15.47
N VAL A 183 3.34 0.51 -14.96
CA VAL A 183 3.61 1.72 -15.77
C VAL A 183 4.98 2.34 -15.49
N TRP A 184 5.82 1.65 -14.74
CA TRP A 184 7.18 2.10 -14.47
C TRP A 184 8.10 1.83 -15.68
N SER A 185 8.86 2.83 -16.07
CA SER A 185 9.80 2.72 -17.19
C SER A 185 10.96 1.76 -16.86
N ARG A 186 11.45 1.02 -17.83
CA ARG A 186 12.66 0.20 -17.68
C ARG A 186 13.86 1.11 -17.44
N GLN A 187 14.68 0.75 -16.44
CA GLN A 187 15.92 1.45 -16.10
C GLN A 187 16.89 0.47 -15.40
N PRO A 188 18.19 0.66 -15.57
CA PRO A 188 19.20 -0.19 -14.94
C PRO A 188 19.38 0.10 -13.45
N LYS A 189 18.99 1.29 -12.99
CA LYS A 189 19.11 1.70 -11.60
C LYS A 189 18.25 0.84 -10.69
N LYS A 190 18.80 0.47 -9.54
CA LYS A 190 18.13 -0.33 -8.51
C LYS A 190 18.29 0.32 -7.15
N TRP A 191 17.33 0.10 -6.28
CA TRP A 191 17.33 0.59 -4.91
C TRP A 191 16.38 -0.22 -4.03
N SER A 192 16.54 -0.12 -2.70
CA SER A 192 15.51 -0.50 -1.74
C SER A 192 14.24 0.32 -2.01
N THR A 193 13.06 -0.24 -1.79
CA THR A 193 11.81 0.45 -2.18
C THR A 193 10.76 0.36 -1.09
N ALA A 194 10.12 1.50 -0.81
CA ALA A 194 8.86 1.59 -0.08
C ALA A 194 7.75 2.10 -1.02
N ALA A 195 6.55 1.52 -0.90
CA ALA A 195 5.40 1.88 -1.72
C ALA A 195 4.09 1.76 -0.93
N VAL A 196 3.04 2.43 -1.41
CA VAL A 196 1.67 2.28 -0.91
C VAL A 196 0.79 1.76 -2.02
N GLY A 197 -0.04 0.77 -1.72
CA GLY A 197 -1.02 0.20 -2.63
C GLY A 197 -2.41 0.13 -2.03
N ILE A 198 -3.39 -0.14 -2.89
CA ILE A 198 -4.76 -0.49 -2.50
C ILE A 198 -5.08 -1.84 -3.12
N ASP A 199 -5.66 -2.75 -2.35
CA ASP A 199 -6.11 -4.05 -2.86
C ASP A 199 -7.54 -4.00 -3.42
N ALA A 200 -7.99 -5.10 -4.01
CA ALA A 200 -9.31 -5.21 -4.62
C ALA A 200 -10.47 -5.07 -3.60
N ALA A 201 -10.21 -5.30 -2.31
CA ALA A 201 -11.17 -5.11 -1.23
C ALA A 201 -11.15 -3.69 -0.62
N GLY A 202 -10.29 -2.78 -1.14
CA GLY A 202 -10.15 -1.42 -0.64
C GLY A 202 -9.25 -1.30 0.60
N ARG A 203 -8.51 -2.36 0.97
CA ARG A 203 -7.54 -2.31 2.07
C ARG A 203 -6.26 -1.64 1.59
N VAL A 204 -5.61 -0.93 2.51
CA VAL A 204 -4.33 -0.27 2.25
C VAL A 204 -3.19 -1.28 2.41
N LEU A 205 -2.22 -1.22 1.52
CA LEU A 205 -1.01 -2.04 1.56
C LEU A 205 0.21 -1.12 1.69
N PHE A 206 1.00 -1.27 2.77
CA PHE A 206 2.35 -0.73 2.82
C PHE A 206 3.30 -1.83 2.36
N LEU A 207 4.10 -1.53 1.35
CA LEU A 207 4.96 -2.47 0.65
C LEU A 207 6.42 -2.05 0.85
N PHE A 208 7.28 -3.00 1.22
CA PHE A 208 8.69 -2.72 1.45
C PHE A 208 9.59 -3.85 0.94
N ALA A 209 10.64 -3.49 0.23
CA ALA A 209 11.73 -4.37 -0.15
C ALA A 209 13.08 -3.73 0.21
N ARG A 210 13.85 -4.37 1.11
CA ARG A 210 15.22 -3.93 1.41
C ARG A 210 16.17 -4.25 0.25
N SER A 211 16.05 -5.47 -0.33
CA SER A 211 16.89 -5.87 -1.45
C SER A 211 16.75 -4.89 -2.60
N PRO A 212 17.88 -4.37 -3.15
CA PRO A 212 17.83 -3.39 -4.23
C PRO A 212 17.35 -4.03 -5.52
N LEU A 213 16.23 -3.56 -6.03
CA LEU A 213 15.61 -4.00 -7.28
C LEU A 213 15.45 -2.83 -8.24
N PRO A 214 15.54 -3.06 -9.57
CA PRO A 214 14.94 -2.14 -10.52
C PRO A 214 13.46 -1.99 -10.17
N THR A 215 12.97 -0.75 -10.10
CA THR A 215 11.59 -0.53 -9.62
C THR A 215 10.54 -1.20 -10.50
N ARG A 216 10.81 -1.31 -11.81
CA ARG A 216 9.92 -2.07 -12.70
C ARG A 216 9.78 -3.52 -12.26
N ASP A 217 10.90 -4.16 -11.91
CA ASP A 217 10.91 -5.57 -11.47
C ASP A 217 10.22 -5.72 -10.10
N PHE A 218 10.40 -4.75 -9.19
CA PHE A 218 9.64 -4.69 -7.95
C PHE A 218 8.13 -4.58 -8.22
N VAL A 219 7.70 -3.75 -9.19
CA VAL A 219 6.28 -3.61 -9.55
C VAL A 219 5.73 -4.91 -10.16
N ASP A 220 6.48 -5.57 -11.06
CA ASP A 220 6.09 -6.85 -11.62
C ASP A 220 5.98 -7.92 -10.52
N ALA A 221 6.90 -7.92 -9.54
CA ALA A 221 6.85 -8.82 -8.40
C ALA A 221 5.59 -8.61 -7.56
N ILE A 222 5.29 -7.38 -7.11
CA ILE A 222 4.11 -7.12 -6.27
C ILE A 222 2.78 -7.37 -6.99
N LEU A 223 2.73 -7.24 -8.31
CA LEU A 223 1.58 -7.62 -9.13
C LEU A 223 1.37 -9.14 -9.18
N GLY A 224 2.45 -9.93 -9.07
CA GLY A 224 2.42 -11.38 -9.05
C GLY A 224 2.10 -11.98 -7.67
N LEU A 225 2.23 -11.22 -6.58
CA LEU A 225 1.96 -11.70 -5.23
C LEU A 225 0.45 -11.93 -4.98
N PRO A 226 0.08 -12.90 -4.11
CA PRO A 226 -1.32 -13.17 -3.75
C PRO A 226 -1.84 -12.15 -2.72
N ILE A 227 -1.64 -10.87 -2.99
CA ILE A 227 -2.02 -9.74 -2.12
C ILE A 227 -3.23 -8.96 -2.64
N GLY A 228 -3.76 -9.33 -3.82
CA GLY A 228 -4.92 -8.68 -4.42
C GLY A 228 -4.68 -7.23 -4.86
N LEU A 229 -3.43 -6.83 -5.10
CA LEU A 229 -3.06 -5.45 -5.44
C LEU A 229 -3.86 -4.94 -6.64
N ARG A 230 -4.52 -3.79 -6.49
CA ARG A 230 -5.27 -3.09 -7.53
C ARG A 230 -4.42 -1.99 -8.18
N ASN A 231 -3.92 -1.06 -7.36
CA ASN A 231 -3.04 0.02 -7.81
C ASN A 231 -1.98 0.31 -6.73
N ALA A 232 -0.90 1.01 -7.13
CA ALA A 232 0.19 1.35 -6.24
C ALA A 232 0.91 2.62 -6.66
N MET A 233 1.50 3.29 -5.67
CA MET A 233 2.38 4.43 -5.86
C MET A 233 3.67 4.28 -5.05
N TYR A 234 4.75 4.77 -5.63
CA TYR A 234 6.05 4.88 -5.00
C TYR A 234 6.02 5.94 -3.90
N VAL A 235 6.71 5.71 -2.79
CA VAL A 235 6.82 6.72 -1.73
C VAL A 235 8.27 7.08 -1.41
N GLU A 236 9.18 6.12 -1.39
CA GLU A 236 10.61 6.39 -1.18
C GLU A 236 11.48 5.20 -1.61
N GLY A 237 12.77 5.46 -1.83
CA GLY A 237 13.78 4.44 -2.14
C GLY A 237 15.10 4.66 -1.42
N GLY A 238 16.03 3.75 -1.71
CA GLY A 238 17.37 3.82 -1.14
C GLY A 238 17.41 3.64 0.37
N PRO A 239 18.43 4.19 1.06
CA PRO A 239 18.56 4.06 2.52
C PRO A 239 17.46 4.80 3.29
N GLU A 240 16.71 5.68 2.63
CA GLU A 240 15.62 6.46 3.23
C GLU A 240 14.29 5.72 3.24
N ALA A 241 14.13 4.65 2.43
CA ALA A 241 12.93 3.83 2.44
C ALA A 241 12.72 3.16 3.81
N GLN A 242 11.54 3.30 4.40
CA GLN A 242 11.23 2.77 5.71
C GLN A 242 9.81 2.20 5.79
N LEU A 243 9.67 1.16 6.62
CA LEU A 243 8.40 0.68 7.11
C LEU A 243 8.58 0.26 8.58
N TYR A 244 7.80 0.85 9.47
CA TYR A 244 7.73 0.48 10.87
C TYR A 244 6.35 -0.10 11.20
N VAL A 245 6.32 -1.12 12.04
CA VAL A 245 5.09 -1.68 12.60
C VAL A 245 5.30 -2.11 14.05
N ARG A 246 4.31 -1.77 14.90
CA ARG A 246 4.22 -2.23 16.29
C ARG A 246 2.76 -2.54 16.62
N ALA A 247 2.42 -3.83 16.59
CA ALA A 247 1.08 -4.30 16.87
C ALA A 247 1.11 -5.75 17.37
N GLY A 248 0.26 -6.09 18.31
CA GLY A 248 0.29 -7.37 18.99
C GLY A 248 1.63 -7.60 19.68
N ASP A 249 2.25 -8.74 19.42
CA ASP A 249 3.57 -9.14 19.92
C ASP A 249 4.72 -8.81 18.93
N VAL A 250 4.42 -8.07 17.86
CA VAL A 250 5.37 -7.72 16.82
C VAL A 250 5.79 -6.26 16.92
N GLU A 251 7.10 -6.01 16.98
CA GLU A 251 7.73 -4.74 16.68
C GLU A 251 8.80 -4.94 15.63
N ARG A 252 8.70 -4.25 14.50
CA ARG A 252 9.67 -4.31 13.40
C ARG A 252 9.97 -2.93 12.84
N GLU A 253 11.26 -2.63 12.74
CA GLU A 253 11.77 -1.46 12.03
C GLU A 253 12.53 -1.95 10.79
N MET A 254 12.02 -1.60 9.62
CA MET A 254 12.56 -1.97 8.34
C MET A 254 13.03 -0.72 7.62
N PHE A 255 14.27 -0.75 7.12
CA PHE A 255 14.87 0.38 6.41
C PHE A 255 15.69 -0.11 5.23
N GLY A 256 15.76 0.72 4.22
CA GLY A 256 16.50 0.47 3.00
C GLY A 256 18.00 0.61 3.18
N SER A 257 18.74 0.23 2.16
CA SER A 257 20.20 0.25 2.23
C SER A 257 20.87 0.79 0.97
N PHE A 258 20.34 0.49 -0.19
CA PHE A 258 21.04 0.68 -1.46
C PHE A 258 20.31 1.61 -2.41
N GLU A 259 21.04 2.48 -3.09
CA GLU A 259 20.57 3.26 -4.24
C GLU A 259 21.69 3.51 -5.24
N THR A 260 21.50 3.11 -6.50
CA THR A 260 22.45 3.32 -7.59
C THR A 260 22.71 4.80 -7.82
N GLY A 261 23.99 5.20 -7.74
CA GLY A 261 24.45 6.57 -7.97
C GLY A 261 24.33 7.49 -6.76
N PHE A 262 23.86 6.96 -5.58
CA PHE A 262 23.76 7.73 -4.35
C PHE A 262 24.39 7.00 -3.16
N PHE A 263 23.93 5.81 -2.83
CA PHE A 263 24.43 5.00 -1.74
C PHE A 263 24.54 3.53 -2.18
N GLU A 264 25.65 3.20 -2.83
CA GLU A 264 25.88 1.88 -3.44
C GLU A 264 26.48 0.88 -2.44
N SER A 265 25.87 0.80 -1.23
CA SER A 265 26.30 -0.10 -0.17
C SER A 265 25.10 -0.73 0.52
N ASP A 266 25.17 -2.00 0.85
CA ASP A 266 24.18 -2.68 1.71
C ASP A 266 24.53 -2.62 3.20
N LEU A 267 25.49 -1.77 3.58
CA LEU A 267 25.98 -1.63 4.97
C LEU A 267 25.16 -0.64 5.81
N ASN A 268 24.04 -0.12 5.30
CA ASN A 268 23.16 0.73 6.11
C ASN A 268 22.59 -0.09 7.27
N ASP A 269 22.91 0.30 8.50
CA ASP A 269 22.56 -0.38 9.75
C ASP A 269 21.46 0.32 10.56
N ARG A 270 20.94 1.46 10.07
CA ARG A 270 19.93 2.27 10.78
C ARG A 270 18.98 2.97 9.81
N ALA A 271 17.78 3.27 10.33
CA ALA A 271 16.82 4.13 9.65
C ALA A 271 17.32 5.59 9.60
N TRP A 272 17.13 6.25 8.47
CA TRP A 272 17.48 7.68 8.31
C TRP A 272 16.27 8.55 8.61
N PRO A 273 16.43 9.68 9.33
CA PRO A 273 15.31 10.58 9.59
C PRO A 273 14.69 11.12 8.31
N VAL A 274 13.36 11.01 8.18
CA VAL A 274 12.56 11.49 7.04
C VAL A 274 11.55 12.54 7.51
N PRO A 275 11.23 13.56 6.68
CA PRO A 275 10.37 14.66 7.10
C PRO A 275 8.88 14.31 7.11
N ASN A 276 8.46 13.30 6.36
CA ASN A 276 7.05 13.02 6.13
C ASN A 276 6.77 11.53 6.15
N VAL A 277 5.74 11.10 6.89
CA VAL A 277 5.28 9.70 6.92
C VAL A 277 3.76 9.61 6.83
N ILE A 278 3.30 8.51 6.23
CA ILE A 278 1.92 8.03 6.33
C ILE A 278 1.89 7.05 7.49
N GLY A 279 1.20 7.40 8.54
CA GLY A 279 1.02 6.58 9.73
C GLY A 279 -0.32 5.86 9.75
N VAL A 280 -0.42 4.86 10.60
CA VAL A 280 -1.62 4.07 10.87
C VAL A 280 -1.98 4.21 12.35
N ALA A 281 -3.17 4.69 12.64
CA ALA A 281 -3.69 4.80 13.99
C ALA A 281 -4.99 3.98 14.12
N ARG A 282 -5.25 3.43 15.31
CA ARG A 282 -6.53 2.74 15.58
C ARG A 282 -7.69 3.74 15.55
N VAL A 283 -8.84 3.31 15.04
CA VAL A 283 -10.09 4.10 15.15
C VAL A 283 -10.60 3.95 16.59
N GLY A 284 -10.82 5.07 17.29
CA GLY A 284 -11.31 5.07 18.69
C GLY A 284 -10.24 4.94 19.76
N GLY A 285 -8.95 5.00 19.45
CA GLY A 285 -7.87 5.18 20.40
C GLY A 285 -7.63 6.69 20.64
N GLU A 286 -8.10 7.22 21.74
CA GLU A 286 -7.60 8.45 22.35
C GLU A 286 -6.40 8.14 23.23
#